data_ff9a81797ff189591aa0d8d585287bcb
#
_entry.id   ff9a81797ff189591aa0d8d585287bcb
#
_cell.length_a   1.000
_cell.length_b   1.000
_cell.length_c   1.000
_cell.angle_alpha   90.00
_cell.angle_beta   90.00
_cell.angle_gamma   90.00
#
_symmetry.space_group_name_H-M   'P 1'
#
loop_
_entity.id
_entity.type
_entity.pdbx_description
1 polymer ?
#
loop_
_entity_poly.entity_id
_entity_poly.type
_entity_poly.pdbx_seq_one_letter_code
_entity_poly.pdbx_strand_id
1 'polypeptide(L)'
;MKPVVCKFGGSSLADGTNILKVCEILKSDPNRKYAVVSAPGKRYSGDTKVTDLLYQCFREATEKGDCSETFAKIRKRFTSIVEELDMSGFHIAEILDETEK
;
A
#
# COMPACT_ATOMS: atom_id res chain seq x y z
N MET A 1 26.54 -12.72 13.16
CA MET A 1 25.08 -12.51 12.99
C MET A 1 24.75 -12.42 11.50
N LYS A 2 23.87 -13.26 11.02
CA LYS A 2 23.46 -13.24 9.61
C LYS A 2 22.22 -12.35 9.46
N PRO A 3 22.25 -11.36 8.56
CA PRO A 3 21.04 -10.58 8.29
C PRO A 3 19.95 -11.47 7.69
N VAL A 4 18.72 -11.18 8.06
CA VAL A 4 17.54 -11.91 7.59
C VAL A 4 16.75 -11.01 6.67
N VAL A 5 16.31 -11.55 5.51
CA VAL A 5 15.43 -10.88 4.58
C VAL A 5 14.00 -11.37 4.87
N CYS A 6 13.09 -10.43 5.11
CA CYS A 6 11.70 -10.74 5.38
C CYS A 6 10.84 -10.28 4.20
N LYS A 7 9.95 -11.15 3.72
CA LYS A 7 9.01 -10.82 2.66
C LYS A 7 7.61 -10.76 3.23
N PHE A 8 6.89 -9.69 2.88
CA PHE A 8 5.50 -9.49 3.30
C PHE A 8 4.61 -9.34 2.05
N GLY A 9 3.62 -10.23 1.95
CA GLY A 9 2.68 -10.20 0.84
C GLY A 9 1.62 -9.11 0.99
N GLY A 10 0.75 -9.00 -0.02
CA GLY A 10 -0.23 -7.93 -0.08
C GLY A 10 -1.22 -7.91 1.07
N SER A 11 -1.67 -9.08 1.56
CA SER A 11 -2.61 -9.15 2.67
C SER A 11 -2.00 -8.62 3.98
N SER A 12 -0.69 -8.77 4.15
CA SER A 12 0.02 -8.23 5.31
C SER A 12 0.15 -6.72 5.29
N LEU A 13 -0.10 -6.10 4.15
CA LEU A 13 0.03 -4.66 3.93
C LEU A 13 -1.30 -4.01 3.58
N ALA A 14 -2.41 -4.74 3.75
CA ALA A 14 -3.72 -4.31 3.26
C ALA A 14 -4.28 -3.09 3.99
N ASP A 15 -3.95 -2.93 5.25
CA ASP A 15 -4.41 -1.80 6.08
C ASP A 15 -3.38 -1.45 7.15
N GLY A 16 -3.66 -0.37 7.90
CA GLY A 16 -2.75 0.11 8.93
C GLY A 16 -2.53 -0.89 10.05
N THR A 17 -3.57 -1.61 10.48
CA THR A 17 -3.47 -2.61 11.54
C THR A 17 -2.48 -3.71 11.17
N ASN A 18 -2.55 -4.23 9.95
CA ASN A 18 -1.64 -5.26 9.48
C ASN A 18 -0.22 -4.73 9.31
N ILE A 19 -0.06 -3.49 8.84
CA ILE A 19 1.24 -2.85 8.70
C ILE A 19 1.91 -2.68 10.07
N LEU A 20 1.16 -2.34 11.11
CA LEU A 20 1.70 -2.27 12.48
C LEU A 20 2.24 -3.62 12.94
N LYS A 21 1.55 -4.71 12.59
CA LYS A 21 2.05 -6.07 12.89
C LYS A 21 3.37 -6.35 12.17
N VAL A 22 3.50 -5.92 10.92
CA VAL A 22 4.76 -6.04 10.17
C VAL A 22 5.87 -5.29 10.89
N CYS A 23 5.60 -4.07 11.35
CA CYS A 23 6.59 -3.29 12.09
C CYS A 23 7.01 -3.98 13.37
N GLU A 24 6.07 -4.57 14.11
CA GLU A 24 6.38 -5.33 15.32
C GLU A 24 7.26 -6.54 15.04
N ILE A 25 6.97 -7.27 13.96
CA ILE A 25 7.79 -8.41 13.54
C ILE A 25 9.22 -7.97 13.23
N LEU A 26 9.38 -6.87 12.49
CA LEU A 26 10.70 -6.36 12.13
C LEU A 26 11.47 -5.89 13.35
N LYS A 27 10.81 -5.30 14.32
CA LYS A 27 11.45 -4.82 15.56
C LYS A 27 11.79 -5.95 16.53
N SER A 28 11.12 -7.09 16.44
CA SER A 28 11.30 -8.19 17.38
C SER A 28 12.65 -8.90 17.25
N ASP A 29 13.36 -8.71 16.12
CA ASP A 29 14.66 -9.33 15.88
C ASP A 29 15.56 -8.37 15.13
N PRO A 30 16.69 -7.92 15.73
CA PRO A 30 17.60 -6.99 15.07
C PRO A 30 18.27 -7.55 13.82
N ASN A 31 18.22 -8.85 13.58
CA ASN A 31 18.76 -9.46 12.37
C ASN A 31 17.84 -9.31 11.17
N ARG A 32 16.58 -8.92 11.37
CA ARG A 32 15.64 -8.64 10.29
C ARG A 32 15.88 -7.25 9.74
N LYS A 33 16.95 -7.11 8.94
CA LYS A 33 17.42 -5.83 8.42
C LYS A 33 16.81 -5.43 7.09
N TYR A 34 16.30 -6.40 6.34
CA TYR A 34 15.78 -6.18 5.01
C TYR A 34 14.34 -6.63 4.92
N ALA A 35 13.47 -5.75 4.45
CA ALA A 35 12.06 -6.08 4.23
C ALA A 35 11.71 -5.87 2.76
N VAL A 36 11.11 -6.89 2.15
CA VAL A 36 10.57 -6.81 0.80
C VAL A 36 9.06 -6.78 0.94
N VAL A 37 8.44 -5.73 0.43
CA VAL A 37 7.00 -5.51 0.60
C VAL A 37 6.30 -5.54 -0.75
N SER A 38 5.01 -5.85 -0.72
CA SER A 38 4.12 -5.80 -1.89
C SER A 38 3.25 -4.55 -1.82
N ALA A 39 2.45 -4.30 -2.85
CA ALA A 39 1.39 -3.31 -2.79
C ALA A 39 0.28 -3.82 -1.85
N PRO A 40 -0.52 -2.91 -1.25
CA PRO A 40 -1.61 -3.33 -0.37
C PRO A 40 -2.59 -4.27 -1.07
N GLY A 41 -2.88 -5.40 -0.42
CA GLY A 41 -3.79 -6.41 -0.93
C GLY A 41 -5.22 -6.20 -0.48
N LYS A 42 -6.00 -7.27 -0.47
CA LYS A 42 -7.39 -7.23 -0.04
C LYS A 42 -7.50 -7.10 1.47
N ARG A 43 -8.34 -6.18 1.95
CA ARG A 43 -8.67 -6.05 3.38
C ARG A 43 -9.69 -7.10 3.81
N TYR A 44 -10.51 -7.58 2.87
CA TYR A 44 -11.54 -8.60 3.05
C TYR A 44 -11.76 -9.29 1.70
N SER A 45 -12.51 -10.41 1.68
CA SER A 45 -12.61 -11.25 0.48
C SER A 45 -13.19 -10.54 -0.75
N GLY A 46 -14.07 -9.56 -0.55
CA GLY A 46 -14.68 -8.79 -1.65
C GLY A 46 -13.91 -7.54 -2.06
N ASP A 47 -12.79 -7.26 -1.41
CA ASP A 47 -12.02 -6.05 -1.69
C ASP A 47 -11.19 -6.19 -2.97
N THR A 48 -10.66 -5.08 -3.46
CA THR A 48 -9.81 -5.04 -4.66
C THR A 48 -8.38 -4.72 -4.26
N LYS A 49 -7.42 -5.48 -4.78
CA LYS A 49 -6.00 -5.21 -4.56
C LYS A 49 -5.60 -3.91 -5.25
N VAL A 50 -4.65 -3.18 -4.66
CA VAL A 50 -4.11 -1.95 -5.28
C VAL A 50 -3.54 -2.24 -6.67
N THR A 51 -2.84 -3.37 -6.86
CA THR A 51 -2.32 -3.73 -8.18
C THR A 51 -3.43 -3.87 -9.21
N ASP A 52 -4.58 -4.44 -8.84
CA ASP A 52 -5.72 -4.57 -9.75
C ASP A 52 -6.33 -3.21 -10.07
N LEU A 53 -6.37 -2.29 -9.11
CA LEU A 53 -6.81 -0.91 -9.35
C LEU A 53 -5.87 -0.19 -10.30
N LEU A 54 -4.57 -0.43 -10.20
CA LEU A 54 -3.59 0.16 -11.12
C LEU A 54 -3.77 -0.37 -12.55
N TYR A 55 -4.01 -1.66 -12.71
CA TYR A 55 -4.33 -2.24 -14.03
C TYR A 55 -5.61 -1.63 -14.61
N GLN A 56 -6.63 -1.44 -13.77
CA GLN A 56 -7.88 -0.81 -14.18
C GLN A 56 -7.65 0.63 -14.63
N CYS A 57 -6.83 1.39 -13.88
CA CYS A 57 -6.45 2.75 -14.27
C CYS A 57 -5.81 2.78 -15.66
N PHE A 58 -4.88 1.85 -15.91
CA PHE A 58 -4.21 1.76 -17.21
C PHE A 58 -5.22 1.53 -18.34
N ARG A 59 -6.13 0.58 -18.15
CA ARG A 59 -7.15 0.29 -19.16
C ARG A 59 -8.06 1.51 -19.43
N GLU A 60 -8.52 2.16 -18.35
CA GLU A 60 -9.41 3.33 -18.47
C GLU A 60 -8.70 4.51 -19.13
N ALA A 61 -7.46 4.76 -18.77
CA ALA A 61 -6.67 5.84 -19.36
C ALA A 61 -6.45 5.59 -20.86
N THR A 62 -6.20 4.33 -21.24
CA THR A 62 -5.97 3.95 -22.63
C THR A 62 -7.25 4.03 -23.44
N GLU A 63 -8.38 3.57 -22.90
CA GLU A 63 -9.64 3.48 -23.63
C GLU A 63 -10.46 4.78 -23.60
N LYS A 64 -10.45 5.48 -22.47
CA LYS A 64 -11.31 6.64 -22.22
C LYS A 64 -10.54 7.94 -22.02
N GLY A 65 -9.22 7.85 -21.86
CA GLY A 65 -8.36 9.02 -21.61
C GLY A 65 -8.43 9.55 -20.18
N ASP A 66 -9.15 8.87 -19.27
CA ASP A 66 -9.31 9.32 -17.88
C ASP A 66 -9.55 8.14 -16.97
N CYS A 67 -8.84 8.12 -15.82
CA CYS A 67 -9.00 7.11 -14.77
C CYS A 67 -9.20 7.75 -13.38
N SER A 68 -9.67 8.99 -13.33
CA SER A 68 -9.81 9.75 -12.08
C SER A 68 -10.63 9.02 -11.02
N GLU A 69 -11.74 8.41 -11.41
CA GLU A 69 -12.60 7.69 -10.45
C GLU A 69 -11.91 6.50 -9.83
N THR A 70 -11.21 5.72 -10.65
CA THR A 70 -10.49 4.54 -10.17
C THR A 70 -9.28 4.96 -9.33
N PHE A 71 -8.56 6.00 -9.75
CA PHE A 71 -7.44 6.50 -8.96
C PHE A 71 -7.89 7.06 -7.62
N ALA A 72 -9.10 7.64 -7.54
CA ALA A 72 -9.67 8.10 -6.28
C ALA A 72 -9.79 6.95 -5.26
N LYS A 73 -10.06 5.73 -5.71
CA LYS A 73 -10.10 4.55 -4.84
C LYS A 73 -8.71 4.21 -4.29
N ILE A 74 -7.68 4.33 -5.13
CA ILE A 74 -6.29 4.13 -4.71
C ILE A 74 -5.91 5.18 -3.66
N ARG A 75 -6.22 6.44 -3.94
CA ARG A 75 -5.96 7.56 -3.02
C ARG A 75 -6.63 7.33 -1.67
N LYS A 76 -7.87 6.89 -1.67
CA LYS A 76 -8.62 6.61 -0.44
C LYS A 76 -7.97 5.48 0.37
N ARG A 77 -7.48 4.40 -0.30
CA ARG A 77 -6.82 3.30 0.36
C ARG A 77 -5.56 3.75 1.09
N PHE A 78 -4.69 4.48 0.41
CA PHE A 78 -3.43 4.96 1.01
C PHE A 78 -3.68 6.00 2.10
N THR A 79 -4.65 6.89 1.89
CA THR A 79 -5.01 7.88 2.90
C THR A 79 -5.51 7.21 4.17
N SER A 80 -6.36 6.17 4.02
CA SER A 80 -6.86 5.41 5.16
C SER A 80 -5.73 4.72 5.93
N ILE A 81 -4.76 4.14 5.21
CA ILE A 81 -3.61 3.49 5.85
C ILE A 81 -2.80 4.51 6.66
N VAL A 82 -2.52 5.67 6.08
CA VAL A 82 -1.76 6.72 6.76
C VAL A 82 -2.49 7.22 8.01
N GLU A 83 -3.82 7.39 7.93
CA GLU A 83 -4.65 7.78 9.06
C GLU A 83 -4.63 6.72 10.16
N GLU A 84 -4.77 5.44 9.80
CA GLU A 84 -4.72 4.33 10.76
C GLU A 84 -3.38 4.24 11.47
N LEU A 85 -2.28 4.56 10.76
CA LEU A 85 -0.93 4.54 11.34
C LEU A 85 -0.60 5.81 12.12
N ASP A 86 -1.47 6.82 12.07
CA ASP A 86 -1.28 8.11 12.73
C ASP A 86 0.08 8.73 12.39
N MET A 87 0.39 8.76 11.09
CA MET A 87 1.67 9.27 10.58
C MET A 87 1.61 10.79 10.37
N SER A 88 1.58 11.55 11.46
CA SER A 88 1.59 13.01 11.36
C SER A 88 2.88 13.48 10.68
N GLY A 89 2.76 14.42 9.76
CA GLY A 89 3.90 14.91 8.98
C GLY A 89 4.20 14.11 7.71
N PHE A 90 3.53 12.99 7.47
CA PHE A 90 3.70 12.24 6.23
C PHE A 90 2.73 12.78 5.17
N HIS A 91 3.27 13.28 4.07
CA HIS A 91 2.48 13.96 3.04
C HIS A 91 2.12 13.03 1.89
N ILE A 92 1.24 12.04 2.16
CA ILE A 92 0.84 11.05 1.14
C ILE A 92 0.12 11.70 -0.06
N ALA A 93 -0.61 12.80 0.19
CA ALA A 93 -1.34 13.49 -0.88
C ALA A 93 -0.42 13.99 -1.98
N GLU A 94 0.76 14.51 -1.63
CA GLU A 94 1.75 14.98 -2.61
C GLU A 94 2.27 13.82 -3.47
N ILE A 95 2.55 12.69 -2.86
CA ILE A 95 3.01 11.48 -3.57
C ILE A 95 1.93 11.00 -4.53
N LEU A 96 0.68 10.97 -4.08
CA LEU A 96 -0.45 10.52 -4.89
C LEU A 96 -0.72 11.47 -6.04
N ASP A 97 -0.62 12.78 -5.84
CA ASP A 97 -0.78 13.78 -6.89
C ASP A 97 0.27 13.58 -7.99
N GLU A 98 1.51 13.35 -7.60
CA GLU A 98 2.60 13.11 -8.54
C GLU A 98 2.39 11.80 -9.31
N THR A 99 1.88 10.77 -8.65
CA THR A 99 1.62 9.46 -9.25
C THR A 99 0.47 9.52 -10.26
N GLU A 100 -0.55 10.31 -9.96
CA GLU A 100 -1.74 10.43 -10.81
C GLU A 100 -1.44 11.13 -12.15
N LYS A 101 -0.45 12.02 -12.17
CA LYS A 101 -0.02 12.67 -13.40
C LYS A 101 0.49 11.64 -14.40
#